data_b40697f81f7bef87f19980afee7f2ca9
#
_entry.id   b40697f81f7bef87f19980afee7f2ca9
#
_cell.length_a   1.000
_cell.length_b   1.000
_cell.length_c   1.000
_cell.angle_alpha   90.00
_cell.angle_beta   90.00
_cell.angle_gamma   90.00
#
_symmetry.space_group_name_H-M   'P 1'
#
loop_
_entity.id
_entity.type
_entity.pdbx_description
1 polymer ?
#
loop_
_entity_poly.entity_id
_entity_poly.type
_entity_poly.pdbx_seq_one_letter_code
_entity_poly.pdbx_strand_id
1 'polypeptide(L)'
;MDKATLYWTIVVGVVSAGWALIAFIRDRTSQSVERTSAMMGRLMEGDKLLIENPDIQKYISQSARQEEGYFRNEAVLGEQIFYKAKTYVYRQLNSFDEILSIASRTGTRGSFLRPLALVEISDWETYIKIKLRHPLYRSILNNEKEIFGASLRDFWERNKKHIESLQVDPFMW
;
A
#
# COMPACT_ATOMS: atom_id res chain seq x y z
N MET A 1 -28.48 1.06 50.44
CA MET A 1 -27.07 0.96 49.95
C MET A 1 -26.32 2.07 50.66
N ASP A 2 -25.26 1.74 51.37
CA ASP A 2 -24.46 2.72 52.10
C ASP A 2 -23.70 3.63 51.11
N LYS A 3 -23.59 4.93 51.43
CA LYS A 3 -22.92 5.92 50.57
C LYS A 3 -21.46 5.51 50.24
N ALA A 4 -20.79 4.86 51.19
CA ALA A 4 -19.45 4.34 51.00
C ALA A 4 -19.37 3.23 49.92
N THR A 5 -20.32 2.30 49.94
CA THR A 5 -20.44 1.21 48.97
C THR A 5 -20.69 1.76 47.55
N LEU A 6 -21.54 2.77 47.42
CA LEU A 6 -21.83 3.42 46.14
C LEU A 6 -20.57 4.10 45.59
N TYR A 7 -19.85 4.83 46.45
CA TYR A 7 -18.62 5.51 46.05
C TYR A 7 -17.55 4.53 45.54
N TRP A 8 -17.31 3.43 46.29
CA TRP A 8 -16.37 2.41 45.88
C TRP A 8 -16.77 1.72 44.56
N THR A 9 -18.05 1.46 44.35
CA THR A 9 -18.53 0.87 43.10
C THR A 9 -18.26 1.78 41.91
N ILE A 10 -18.46 3.09 42.06
CA ILE A 10 -18.17 4.08 41.02
C ILE A 10 -16.67 4.13 40.73
N VAL A 11 -15.82 4.21 41.75
CA VAL A 11 -14.36 4.28 41.60
C VAL A 11 -13.83 3.04 40.88
N VAL A 12 -14.23 1.85 41.30
CA VAL A 12 -13.83 0.59 40.64
C VAL A 12 -14.32 0.54 39.20
N GLY A 13 -15.55 0.99 38.92
CA GLY A 13 -16.08 1.06 37.56
C GLY A 13 -15.27 1.98 36.66
N VAL A 14 -14.92 3.18 37.13
CA VAL A 14 -14.11 4.13 36.38
C VAL A 14 -12.69 3.59 36.09
N VAL A 15 -12.06 2.99 37.13
CA VAL A 15 -10.73 2.39 36.97
C VAL A 15 -10.76 1.23 35.96
N SER A 16 -11.77 0.35 36.07
CA SER A 16 -11.94 -0.79 35.16
C SER A 16 -12.17 -0.33 33.71
N ALA A 17 -12.98 0.70 33.50
CA ALA A 17 -13.23 1.29 32.20
C ALA A 17 -11.95 1.92 31.62
N GLY A 18 -11.15 2.59 32.46
CA GLY A 18 -9.85 3.15 32.09
C GLY A 18 -8.87 2.07 31.63
N TRP A 19 -8.77 0.97 32.37
CA TRP A 19 -7.93 -0.17 31.99
C TRP A 19 -8.40 -0.84 30.69
N ALA A 20 -9.70 -1.02 30.52
CA ALA A 20 -10.28 -1.57 29.28
C ALA A 20 -9.96 -0.69 28.06
N LEU A 21 -10.04 0.63 28.23
CA LEU A 21 -9.68 1.57 27.17
C LEU A 21 -8.19 1.51 26.83
N ILE A 22 -7.30 1.46 27.81
CA ILE A 22 -5.86 1.32 27.60
C ILE A 22 -5.54 0.00 26.90
N ALA A 23 -6.13 -1.11 27.34
CA ALA A 23 -5.96 -2.42 26.72
C ALA A 23 -6.43 -2.41 25.25
N PHE A 24 -7.59 -1.81 24.98
CA PHE A 24 -8.12 -1.66 23.63
C PHE A 24 -7.20 -0.83 22.71
N ILE A 25 -6.69 0.29 23.21
CA ILE A 25 -5.74 1.14 22.45
C ILE A 25 -4.46 0.36 22.15
N ARG A 26 -3.90 -0.33 23.16
CA ARG A 26 -2.69 -1.13 23.01
C ARG A 26 -2.86 -2.26 21.99
N ASP A 27 -3.97 -2.97 22.06
CA ASP A 27 -4.29 -4.06 21.11
C ASP A 27 -4.42 -3.53 19.68
N ARG A 28 -5.14 -2.43 19.50
CA ARG A 28 -5.25 -1.75 18.19
C ARG A 28 -3.92 -1.31 17.64
N THR A 29 -3.05 -0.75 18.49
CA THR A 29 -1.70 -0.30 18.09
C THR A 29 -0.86 -1.49 17.67
N SER A 30 -0.85 -2.57 18.45
CA SER A 30 -0.14 -3.81 18.14
C SER A 30 -0.58 -4.40 16.81
N GLN A 31 -1.89 -4.52 16.57
CA GLN A 31 -2.43 -5.01 15.30
C GLN A 31 -2.05 -4.12 14.10
N SER A 32 -1.99 -2.80 14.30
CA SER A 32 -1.57 -1.86 13.25
C SER A 32 -0.09 -2.05 12.89
N VAL A 33 0.78 -2.19 13.89
CA VAL A 33 2.22 -2.45 13.70
C VAL A 33 2.44 -3.77 12.99
N GLU A 34 1.75 -4.82 13.43
CA GLU A 34 1.86 -6.16 12.83
C GLU A 34 1.43 -6.16 11.35
N ARG A 35 0.32 -5.52 11.03
CA ARG A 35 -0.16 -5.37 9.64
C ARG A 35 0.83 -4.59 8.78
N THR A 36 1.35 -3.47 9.31
CA THR A 36 2.36 -2.67 8.59
C THR A 36 3.63 -3.46 8.35
N SER A 37 4.10 -4.20 9.35
CA SER A 37 5.27 -5.06 9.22
C SER A 37 5.05 -6.17 8.18
N ALA A 38 3.87 -6.80 8.18
CA ALA A 38 3.52 -7.81 7.18
C ALA A 38 3.47 -7.23 5.75
N MET A 39 2.93 -6.02 5.58
CA MET A 39 2.92 -5.33 4.27
C MET A 39 4.33 -4.98 3.81
N MET A 40 5.18 -4.44 4.71
CA MET A 40 6.59 -4.19 4.40
C MET A 40 7.30 -5.47 4.00
N GLY A 41 7.08 -6.57 4.72
CA GLY A 41 7.62 -7.89 4.38
C GLY A 41 7.29 -8.30 2.95
N ARG A 42 6.03 -8.14 2.53
CA ARG A 42 5.60 -8.47 1.15
C ARG A 42 6.26 -7.59 0.09
N LEU A 43 6.42 -6.30 0.36
CA LEU A 43 7.13 -5.39 -0.55
C LEU A 43 8.61 -5.78 -0.67
N MET A 44 9.26 -6.09 0.46
CA MET A 44 10.65 -6.55 0.48
C MET A 44 10.84 -7.91 -0.22
N GLU A 45 9.87 -8.82 -0.12
CA GLU A 45 9.86 -10.06 -0.93
C GLU A 45 9.81 -9.76 -2.43
N GLY A 46 9.07 -8.74 -2.84
CA GLY A 46 9.06 -8.26 -4.22
C GLY A 46 10.44 -7.76 -4.64
N ASP A 47 11.06 -6.92 -3.83
CA ASP A 47 12.41 -6.39 -4.12
C ASP A 47 13.46 -7.50 -4.14
N LYS A 48 13.37 -8.50 -3.25
CA LYS A 48 14.21 -9.69 -3.27
C LYS A 48 14.09 -10.44 -4.60
N LEU A 49 12.88 -10.55 -5.15
CA LEU A 49 12.64 -11.18 -6.45
C LEU A 49 13.36 -10.46 -7.60
N LEU A 50 13.48 -9.13 -7.54
CA LEU A 50 14.29 -8.36 -8.50
C LEU A 50 15.78 -8.61 -8.33
N ILE A 51 16.27 -8.68 -7.10
CA ILE A 51 17.69 -8.98 -6.81
C ILE A 51 18.07 -10.38 -7.31
N GLU A 52 17.20 -11.37 -7.09
CA GLU A 52 17.41 -12.75 -7.54
C GLU A 52 17.26 -12.91 -9.07
N ASN A 53 16.59 -11.97 -9.75
CA ASN A 53 16.36 -12.01 -11.19
C ASN A 53 16.78 -10.67 -11.85
N PRO A 54 18.07 -10.41 -12.02
CA PRO A 54 18.58 -9.15 -12.55
C PRO A 54 18.06 -8.83 -13.95
N ASP A 55 17.65 -9.83 -14.73
CA ASP A 55 17.05 -9.65 -16.05
C ASP A 55 15.69 -8.95 -15.94
N ILE A 56 14.91 -9.25 -14.93
CA ILE A 56 13.63 -8.58 -14.65
C ILE A 56 13.88 -7.11 -14.28
N GLN A 57 14.86 -6.85 -13.40
CA GLN A 57 15.23 -5.50 -13.00
C GLN A 57 15.70 -4.69 -14.21
N LYS A 58 16.58 -5.27 -15.04
CA LYS A 58 17.07 -4.65 -16.28
C LYS A 58 15.90 -4.33 -17.22
N TYR A 59 14.97 -5.26 -17.40
CA TYR A 59 13.78 -5.06 -18.23
C TYR A 59 12.91 -3.92 -17.71
N ILE A 60 12.60 -3.88 -16.42
CA ILE A 60 11.81 -2.80 -15.80
C ILE A 60 12.53 -1.46 -15.97
N SER A 61 13.84 -1.38 -15.69
CA SER A 61 14.62 -0.15 -15.83
C SER A 61 14.71 0.32 -17.29
N GLN A 62 14.80 -0.58 -18.26
CA GLN A 62 14.81 -0.24 -19.68
C GLN A 62 13.43 0.25 -20.15
N SER A 63 12.35 -0.37 -19.65
CA SER A 63 11.00 0.02 -20.01
C SER A 63 10.61 1.40 -19.43
N ALA A 64 11.26 1.85 -18.36
CA ALA A 64 11.09 3.20 -17.85
C ALA A 64 11.61 4.29 -18.81
N ARG A 65 12.55 3.95 -19.68
CA ARG A 65 13.17 4.86 -20.65
C ARG A 65 12.46 4.91 -22.00
N GLN A 66 11.52 4.02 -22.24
CA GLN A 66 10.87 3.86 -23.53
C GLN A 66 9.38 4.20 -23.43
N GLU A 67 8.87 4.88 -24.46
CA GLU A 67 7.47 5.23 -24.56
C GLU A 67 6.56 3.98 -24.60
N GLU A 68 5.28 4.14 -24.34
CA GLU A 68 4.23 3.10 -24.17
C GLU A 68 4.20 1.98 -25.24
N GLY A 69 4.81 2.20 -26.41
CA GLY A 69 4.88 1.22 -27.49
C GLY A 69 5.79 0.00 -27.23
N TYR A 70 6.68 0.09 -26.24
CA TYR A 70 7.67 -0.98 -25.99
C TYR A 70 7.07 -2.29 -25.49
N PHE A 71 5.97 -2.20 -24.74
CA PHE A 71 5.29 -3.40 -24.20
C PHE A 71 4.55 -4.24 -25.24
N ARG A 72 4.39 -3.71 -26.46
CA ARG A 72 3.79 -4.47 -27.57
C ARG A 72 4.77 -5.40 -28.29
N ASN A 73 6.07 -5.25 -28.03
CA ASN A 73 7.10 -6.07 -28.67
C ASN A 73 7.53 -7.23 -27.74
N GLU A 74 6.61 -8.14 -27.44
CA GLU A 74 6.92 -9.43 -26.78
C GLU A 74 8.03 -10.22 -27.46
N ALA A 75 8.25 -10.00 -28.77
CA ALA A 75 9.22 -10.72 -29.58
C ALA A 75 10.69 -10.38 -29.27
N VAL A 76 11.00 -9.25 -28.63
CA VAL A 76 12.39 -8.76 -28.50
C VAL A 76 13.10 -9.29 -27.26
N LEU A 77 12.38 -9.70 -26.19
CA LEU A 77 12.98 -10.01 -24.88
C LEU A 77 12.72 -11.44 -24.37
N GLY A 78 12.03 -12.25 -25.15
CA GLY A 78 11.59 -13.56 -24.70
C GLY A 78 10.36 -13.47 -23.80
N GLU A 79 9.35 -14.18 -24.17
CA GLU A 79 8.04 -14.27 -23.53
C GLU A 79 8.16 -14.48 -22.00
N GLN A 80 9.17 -15.24 -21.56
CA GLN A 80 9.37 -15.60 -20.17
C GLN A 80 9.73 -14.41 -19.26
N ILE A 81 10.59 -13.47 -19.73
CA ILE A 81 11.01 -12.29 -18.93
C ILE A 81 9.83 -11.33 -18.80
N PHE A 82 9.08 -11.14 -19.89
CA PHE A 82 7.88 -10.32 -19.89
C PHE A 82 6.86 -10.80 -18.85
N TYR A 83 6.51 -12.09 -18.84
CA TYR A 83 5.58 -12.65 -17.87
C TYR A 83 6.07 -12.57 -16.42
N LYS A 84 7.37 -12.76 -16.19
CA LYS A 84 7.96 -12.57 -14.86
C LYS A 84 7.86 -11.12 -14.40
N ALA A 85 8.18 -10.16 -15.26
CA ALA A 85 8.07 -8.73 -14.96
C ALA A 85 6.60 -8.33 -14.73
N LYS A 86 5.68 -8.80 -15.58
CA LYS A 86 4.24 -8.59 -15.41
C LYS A 86 3.76 -9.14 -14.06
N THR A 87 4.14 -10.36 -13.70
CA THR A 87 3.81 -10.99 -12.42
C THR A 87 4.34 -10.17 -11.23
N TYR A 88 5.57 -9.68 -11.31
CA TYR A 88 6.13 -8.80 -10.30
C TYR A 88 5.27 -7.55 -10.11
N VAL A 89 4.91 -6.85 -11.20
CA VAL A 89 4.08 -5.65 -11.13
C VAL A 89 2.69 -5.94 -10.57
N TYR A 90 2.06 -7.05 -10.93
CA TYR A 90 0.79 -7.47 -10.34
C TYR A 90 0.88 -7.66 -8.82
N ARG A 91 1.96 -8.29 -8.35
CA ARG A 91 2.18 -8.45 -6.90
C ARG A 91 2.31 -7.11 -6.20
N GLN A 92 3.05 -6.18 -6.77
CA GLN A 92 3.19 -4.82 -6.25
C GLN A 92 1.84 -4.08 -6.23
N LEU A 93 1.07 -4.13 -7.33
CA LEU A 93 -0.24 -3.49 -7.43
C LEU A 93 -1.25 -4.06 -6.41
N ASN A 94 -1.25 -5.37 -6.20
CA ASN A 94 -2.08 -6.00 -5.17
C ASN A 94 -1.67 -5.54 -3.75
N SER A 95 -0.37 -5.38 -3.49
CA SER A 95 0.10 -4.83 -2.22
C SER A 95 -0.33 -3.38 -2.04
N PHE A 96 -0.33 -2.57 -3.11
CA PHE A 96 -0.82 -1.20 -3.08
C PHE A 96 -2.32 -1.13 -2.79
N ASP A 97 -3.11 -2.02 -3.41
CA ASP A 97 -4.55 -2.09 -3.12
C ASP A 97 -4.83 -2.42 -1.65
N GLU A 98 -4.08 -3.36 -1.07
CA GLU A 98 -4.19 -3.71 0.35
C GLU A 98 -3.82 -2.52 1.25
N ILE A 99 -2.71 -1.82 0.97
CA ILE A 99 -2.29 -0.62 1.71
C ILE A 99 -3.36 0.46 1.65
N LEU A 100 -3.87 0.77 0.46
CA LEU A 100 -4.91 1.79 0.25
C LEU A 100 -6.24 1.39 0.91
N SER A 101 -6.59 0.10 0.88
CA SER A 101 -7.78 -0.42 1.56
C SER A 101 -7.70 -0.25 3.08
N ILE A 102 -6.55 -0.52 3.69
CA ILE A 102 -6.33 -0.29 5.12
C ILE A 102 -6.38 1.20 5.42
N ALA A 103 -5.72 2.01 4.61
CA ALA A 103 -5.72 3.46 4.73
C ALA A 103 -7.15 4.05 4.68
N SER A 104 -7.98 3.57 3.75
CA SER A 104 -9.37 4.02 3.64
C SER A 104 -10.22 3.66 4.86
N ARG A 105 -10.00 2.49 5.46
CA ARG A 105 -10.72 2.03 6.66
C ARG A 105 -10.30 2.76 7.93
N THR A 106 -9.01 3.12 8.04
CA THR A 106 -8.49 3.85 9.20
C THR A 106 -8.70 5.35 9.08
N GLY A 107 -8.82 5.85 7.86
CA GLY A 107 -9.01 7.27 7.54
C GLY A 107 -10.45 7.76 7.58
N THR A 108 -11.41 6.97 8.10
CA THR A 108 -12.80 7.44 8.27
C THR A 108 -12.80 8.75 9.07
N ARG A 109 -13.27 9.80 8.42
CA ARG A 109 -13.37 11.17 8.94
C ARG A 109 -14.01 11.14 10.33
N GLY A 110 -13.27 11.55 11.36
CA GLY A 110 -13.79 11.71 12.71
C GLY A 110 -13.30 10.66 13.72
N SER A 111 -12.41 9.75 13.40
CA SER A 111 -11.84 8.85 14.39
C SER A 111 -10.94 9.62 15.36
N PHE A 112 -11.35 9.70 16.61
CA PHE A 112 -10.56 10.19 17.76
C PHE A 112 -9.18 9.49 17.88
N LEU A 113 -9.05 8.31 17.27
CA LEU A 113 -7.84 7.46 17.28
C LEU A 113 -6.90 7.73 16.11
N ARG A 114 -7.15 8.74 15.27
CA ARG A 114 -6.29 9.12 14.14
C ARG A 114 -4.82 9.39 14.51
N PRO A 115 -4.50 10.00 15.68
CA PRO A 115 -3.11 10.19 16.10
C PRO A 115 -2.35 8.90 16.43
N LEU A 116 -3.06 7.78 16.59
CA LEU A 116 -2.49 6.47 16.93
C LEU A 116 -2.21 5.61 15.69
N ALA A 117 -2.49 6.10 14.48
CA ALA A 117 -2.07 5.48 13.25
C ALA A 117 -0.56 5.71 13.07
N LEU A 118 0.24 4.68 13.35
CA LEU A 118 1.71 4.70 13.29
C LEU A 118 2.26 4.83 11.86
N VAL A 119 1.40 4.79 10.86
CA VAL A 119 1.79 4.91 9.44
C VAL A 119 1.15 6.17 8.89
N GLU A 120 1.98 7.12 8.48
CA GLU A 120 1.51 8.26 7.72
C GLU A 120 1.04 7.79 6.34
N ILE A 121 -0.27 7.78 6.15
CA ILE A 121 -0.92 7.39 4.89
C ILE A 121 -0.37 8.23 3.72
N SER A 122 -0.01 9.49 3.98
CA SER A 122 0.59 10.40 3.02
C SER A 122 1.88 9.86 2.39
N ASP A 123 2.72 9.20 3.18
CA ASP A 123 3.99 8.65 2.70
C ASP A 123 3.76 7.46 1.77
N TRP A 124 2.80 6.60 2.13
CA TRP A 124 2.40 5.50 1.26
C TRP A 124 1.76 5.97 -0.04
N GLU A 125 0.88 6.96 0.01
CA GLU A 125 0.30 7.54 -1.21
C GLU A 125 1.38 8.14 -2.11
N THR A 126 2.36 8.82 -1.52
CA THR A 126 3.50 9.38 -2.25
C THR A 126 4.34 8.28 -2.90
N TYR A 127 4.69 7.24 -2.13
CA TYR A 127 5.43 6.08 -2.65
C TYR A 127 4.67 5.40 -3.81
N ILE A 128 3.38 5.14 -3.63
CA ILE A 128 2.54 4.53 -4.67
C ILE A 128 2.49 5.41 -5.91
N LYS A 129 2.29 6.73 -5.77
CA LYS A 129 2.32 7.67 -6.91
C LYS A 129 3.63 7.62 -7.67
N ILE A 130 4.76 7.54 -6.96
CA ILE A 130 6.08 7.41 -7.57
C ILE A 130 6.15 6.11 -8.38
N LYS A 131 5.77 4.97 -7.80
CA LYS A 131 5.76 3.68 -8.51
C LYS A 131 4.82 3.65 -9.72
N LEU A 132 3.65 4.27 -9.61
CA LEU A 132 2.67 4.35 -10.70
C LEU A 132 3.09 5.27 -11.87
N ARG A 133 4.15 6.06 -11.73
CA ARG A 133 4.74 6.82 -12.87
C ARG A 133 5.37 5.89 -13.91
N HIS A 134 5.79 4.71 -13.51
CA HIS A 134 6.45 3.78 -14.40
C HIS A 134 5.49 3.29 -15.51
N PRO A 135 5.89 3.30 -16.80
CA PRO A 135 5.02 2.97 -17.93
C PRO A 135 4.36 1.59 -17.82
N LEU A 136 5.07 0.57 -17.28
CA LEU A 136 4.53 -0.78 -17.12
C LEU A 136 3.35 -0.81 -16.16
N TYR A 137 3.45 -0.12 -15.00
CA TYR A 137 2.36 -0.03 -14.04
C TYR A 137 1.15 0.69 -14.64
N ARG A 138 1.39 1.81 -15.37
CA ARG A 138 0.34 2.56 -16.05
C ARG A 138 -0.35 1.74 -17.12
N SER A 139 0.41 1.02 -17.93
CA SER A 139 -0.14 0.15 -18.98
C SER A 139 -1.06 -0.92 -18.40
N ILE A 140 -0.64 -1.58 -17.32
CA ILE A 140 -1.47 -2.60 -16.65
C ILE A 140 -2.74 -1.96 -16.07
N LEU A 141 -2.63 -0.84 -15.36
CA LEU A 141 -3.80 -0.17 -14.78
C LEU A 141 -4.75 0.38 -15.85
N ASN A 142 -4.25 0.83 -16.99
CA ASN A 142 -5.11 1.32 -18.07
C ASN A 142 -5.88 0.19 -18.75
N ASN A 143 -5.26 -0.98 -18.92
CA ASN A 143 -5.83 -2.08 -19.69
C ASN A 143 -6.55 -3.14 -18.83
N GLU A 144 -6.13 -3.30 -17.58
CA GLU A 144 -6.53 -4.44 -16.75
C GLU A 144 -6.95 -4.02 -15.32
N LYS A 145 -7.34 -2.75 -15.13
CA LYS A 145 -7.69 -2.22 -13.79
C LYS A 145 -8.79 -3.00 -13.07
N GLU A 146 -9.66 -3.67 -13.81
CA GLU A 146 -10.81 -4.39 -13.25
C GLU A 146 -10.43 -5.61 -12.42
N ILE A 147 -9.20 -6.12 -12.58
CA ILE A 147 -8.70 -7.25 -11.78
C ILE A 147 -8.22 -6.83 -10.40
N PHE A 148 -8.04 -5.52 -10.16
CA PHE A 148 -7.60 -4.99 -8.87
C PHE A 148 -8.79 -4.54 -8.02
N GLY A 149 -8.58 -4.43 -6.71
CA GLY A 149 -9.59 -3.99 -5.77
C GLY A 149 -10.03 -2.53 -5.96
N ALA A 150 -11.14 -2.18 -5.35
CA ALA A 150 -11.74 -0.85 -5.50
C ALA A 150 -10.81 0.27 -5.02
N SER A 151 -10.02 0.03 -3.95
CA SER A 151 -9.16 1.04 -3.36
C SER A 151 -8.09 1.52 -4.32
N LEU A 152 -7.44 0.61 -5.05
CA LEU A 152 -6.43 0.96 -6.04
C LEU A 152 -7.06 1.59 -7.29
N ARG A 153 -8.21 1.08 -7.75
CA ARG A 153 -8.94 1.67 -8.89
C ARG A 153 -9.33 3.12 -8.63
N ASP A 154 -9.94 3.39 -7.48
CA ASP A 154 -10.36 4.72 -7.08
C ASP A 154 -9.16 5.67 -6.90
N PHE A 155 -8.06 5.15 -6.36
CA PHE A 155 -6.81 5.89 -6.23
C PHE A 155 -6.24 6.25 -7.59
N TRP A 156 -6.19 5.29 -8.52
CA TRP A 156 -5.73 5.50 -9.89
C TRP A 156 -6.56 6.56 -10.62
N GLU A 157 -7.88 6.43 -10.64
CA GLU A 157 -8.77 7.37 -11.34
C GLU A 157 -8.64 8.80 -10.79
N ARG A 158 -8.49 8.96 -9.48
CA ARG A 158 -8.30 10.29 -8.86
C ARG A 158 -6.95 10.93 -9.17
N ASN A 159 -5.91 10.14 -9.33
CA ASN A 159 -4.54 10.63 -9.45
C ASN A 159 -3.95 10.50 -10.87
N LYS A 160 -4.61 9.79 -11.79
CA LYS A 160 -4.11 9.44 -13.12
C LYS A 160 -3.52 10.65 -13.86
N LYS A 161 -4.29 11.72 -14.02
CA LYS A 161 -3.83 12.94 -14.72
C LYS A 161 -2.56 13.53 -14.12
N HIS A 162 -2.48 13.55 -12.79
CA HIS A 162 -1.31 14.06 -12.10
C HIS A 162 -0.10 13.13 -12.28
N ILE A 163 -0.29 11.81 -12.16
CA ILE A 163 0.78 10.81 -12.32
C ILE A 163 1.32 10.85 -13.75
N GLU A 164 0.45 10.95 -14.76
CA GLU A 164 0.82 11.01 -16.18
C GLU A 164 1.53 12.32 -16.55
N SER A 165 1.26 13.43 -15.86
CA SER A 165 1.93 14.71 -16.09
C SER A 165 3.35 14.78 -15.52
N LEU A 166 3.73 13.84 -14.65
CA LEU A 166 5.05 13.81 -14.01
C LEU A 166 6.04 13.05 -14.88
N GLN A 167 7.21 13.66 -15.12
CA GLN A 167 8.29 12.97 -15.82
C GLN A 167 8.76 11.74 -15.04
N VAL A 168 9.02 10.66 -15.77
CA VAL A 168 9.62 9.45 -15.21
C VAL A 168 11.12 9.71 -15.02
N ASP A 169 11.60 9.64 -13.79
CA ASP A 169 13.04 9.66 -13.54
C ASP A 169 13.59 8.25 -13.82
N PRO A 170 14.42 8.08 -14.87
CA PRO A 170 14.96 6.78 -15.25
C PRO A 170 15.93 6.20 -14.22
N PHE A 171 16.38 6.98 -13.23
CA PHE A 171 17.29 6.53 -12.18
C PHE A 171 16.57 6.04 -10.91
N MET A 172 15.26 6.14 -10.84
CA MET A 172 14.47 5.66 -9.69
C MET A 172 14.09 4.16 -9.78
N TRP A 173 14.54 3.44 -10.81
CA TRP A 173 14.11 2.06 -11.10
C TRP A 173 15.26 1.08 -11.27
#